data_e049bb1d54786190d5a0e2859059efcd
#
_entry.id   e049bb1d54786190d5a0e2859059efcd
#
_cell.length_a   1.000
_cell.length_b   1.000
_cell.length_c   1.000
_cell.angle_alpha   90.00
_cell.angle_beta   90.00
_cell.angle_gamma   90.00
#
_symmetry.space_group_name_H-M   'P 1'
#
loop_
_entity.id
_entity.type
_entity.pdbx_description
1 polymer ?
#
loop_
_entity_poly.entity_id
_entity_poly.type
_entity_poly.pdbx_seq_one_letter_code
_entity_poly.pdbx_strand_id
1 'polypeptide(L)'
;LPGCTFARMTIRQVKPISPGRSRIMVAVFFFVSGFGFSTWASRIPTIQQQLHLNEAQLGAVLFALPIGLMLTLPVTGVLLSRWDSRIIMMGGAVLFNLMLSMIGFVTRSWELVLGLFCFGASRNLLNISANAQSIGVQALYDKSIIARFHGIWSLAMFGGAALGSVMVSFKVTPGWHFLLVGLSLILISCYAFPGSLPQQPVAREKRPWFALPEKALVKFGLISFASMACEGTMIDWSGIYFRKAVNTSSKVATLGFVVYMTTMTLGRLTGDRLTSRYGIKRMLTYSGILIGSGLLLAALLPFPLTAGFGFMLTGFGVSCVIPMVFSMAGRSAGMSSGSAIAAVSTVGYFGFLLVPPMVGSVAELAGLRWSFGLMALFGMAITVLVQRLLTGEETLGAAPRDTTAAVTEI
;
A
#
# COMPACT_ATOMS: atom_id res chain seq x y z
N LEU A 1 -52.40 10.15 41.21
CA LEU A 1 -50.96 10.25 41.41
C LEU A 1 -50.32 10.96 40.21
N PRO A 2 -49.46 11.99 40.40
CA PRO A 2 -49.06 12.90 39.32
C PRO A 2 -47.79 12.45 38.60
N GLY A 3 -47.83 12.64 37.33
CA GLY A 3 -46.74 13.19 36.48
C GLY A 3 -45.35 12.55 36.53
N CYS A 4 -45.09 11.50 35.73
CA CYS A 4 -43.76 11.21 35.25
C CYS A 4 -43.50 12.01 33.96
N THR A 5 -42.83 13.16 34.09
CA THR A 5 -42.29 13.95 33.01
C THR A 5 -41.08 13.19 32.42
N PHE A 6 -41.26 12.48 31.31
CA PHE A 6 -40.16 11.96 30.53
C PHE A 6 -39.32 13.15 30.04
N ALA A 7 -38.13 13.32 30.60
CA ALA A 7 -37.14 14.25 30.07
C ALA A 7 -36.88 13.91 28.63
N ARG A 8 -37.32 14.76 27.69
CA ARG A 8 -36.96 14.71 26.31
C ARG A 8 -35.45 14.87 26.22
N MET A 9 -34.75 13.75 26.08
CA MET A 9 -33.35 13.75 25.64
C MET A 9 -33.30 14.51 24.29
N THR A 10 -32.81 15.73 24.33
CA THR A 10 -32.59 16.56 23.16
C THR A 10 -31.49 15.83 22.31
N ILE A 11 -31.90 15.09 21.33
CA ILE A 11 -31.01 14.55 20.31
C ILE A 11 -30.35 15.78 19.69
N ARG A 12 -29.12 16.05 20.09
CA ARG A 12 -28.27 17.08 19.47
C ARG A 12 -28.25 16.78 17.96
N GLN A 13 -28.97 17.57 17.19
CA GLN A 13 -28.91 17.49 15.72
C GLN A 13 -27.45 17.71 15.31
N VAL A 14 -26.76 16.63 14.98
CA VAL A 14 -25.40 16.71 14.40
C VAL A 14 -25.57 17.44 13.09
N LYS A 15 -25.04 18.67 12.98
CA LYS A 15 -25.02 19.43 11.73
C LYS A 15 -24.52 18.51 10.61
N PRO A 16 -25.25 18.40 9.49
CA PRO A 16 -24.81 17.55 8.39
C PRO A 16 -23.41 18.00 7.92
N ILE A 17 -22.45 17.08 7.93
CA ILE A 17 -21.08 17.35 7.49
C ILE A 17 -21.14 17.56 5.97
N SER A 18 -20.56 18.66 5.47
CA SER A 18 -20.56 18.90 4.02
C SER A 18 -19.73 17.84 3.28
N PRO A 19 -20.15 17.37 2.09
CA PRO A 19 -19.41 16.39 1.30
C PRO A 19 -17.94 16.77 1.06
N GLY A 20 -17.65 18.05 0.82
CA GLY A 20 -16.31 18.57 0.62
C GLY A 20 -15.45 18.40 1.87
N ARG A 21 -15.98 18.67 3.06
CA ARG A 21 -15.28 18.49 4.33
C ARG A 21 -14.99 17.01 4.59
N SER A 22 -15.97 16.12 4.42
CA SER A 22 -15.75 14.68 4.60
C SER A 22 -14.68 14.14 3.66
N ARG A 23 -14.66 14.59 2.39
CA ARG A 23 -13.63 14.21 1.42
C ARG A 23 -12.23 14.60 1.90
N ILE A 24 -12.04 15.85 2.36
CA ILE A 24 -10.74 16.32 2.84
C ILE A 24 -10.32 15.55 4.09
N MET A 25 -11.23 15.36 5.04
CA MET A 25 -10.91 14.70 6.31
C MET A 25 -10.57 13.22 6.13
N VAL A 26 -11.28 12.50 5.25
CA VAL A 26 -10.94 11.11 4.91
C VAL A 26 -9.59 11.05 4.16
N ALA A 27 -9.32 12.02 3.27
CA ALA A 27 -8.02 12.11 2.57
C ALA A 27 -6.85 12.28 3.54
N VAL A 28 -7.04 12.96 4.67
CA VAL A 28 -6.02 13.07 5.73
C VAL A 28 -5.64 11.70 6.30
N PHE A 29 -6.58 10.76 6.47
CA PHE A 29 -6.25 9.42 6.96
C PHE A 29 -5.46 8.60 5.92
N PHE A 30 -5.70 8.79 4.63
CA PHE A 30 -4.84 8.24 3.58
C PHE A 30 -3.44 8.84 3.63
N PHE A 31 -3.32 10.14 3.86
CA PHE A 31 -2.04 10.79 4.08
C PHE A 31 -1.32 10.22 5.30
N VAL A 32 -1.98 10.12 6.45
CA VAL A 32 -1.44 9.55 7.70
C VAL A 32 -0.90 8.13 7.47
N SER A 33 -1.67 7.27 6.79
CA SER A 33 -1.26 5.90 6.48
C SER A 33 -0.01 5.86 5.59
N GLY A 34 0.02 6.63 4.51
CA GLY A 34 1.15 6.64 3.57
C GLY A 34 2.40 7.25 4.19
N PHE A 35 2.28 8.39 4.85
CA PHE A 35 3.39 9.10 5.44
C PHE A 35 4.06 8.33 6.58
N GLY A 36 3.28 7.76 7.50
CA GLY A 36 3.79 6.95 8.60
C GLY A 36 4.50 5.68 8.11
N PHE A 37 3.93 5.00 7.12
CA PHE A 37 4.55 3.79 6.56
C PHE A 37 5.89 4.08 5.86
N SER A 38 5.94 5.13 5.05
CA SER A 38 7.17 5.53 4.36
C SER A 38 8.23 6.09 5.33
N THR A 39 7.81 6.74 6.41
CA THR A 39 8.70 7.16 7.51
C THR A 39 9.43 5.95 8.09
N TRP A 40 8.71 4.86 8.40
CA TRP A 40 9.29 3.59 8.82
C TRP A 40 10.28 3.06 7.78
N ALA A 41 9.84 2.87 6.52
CA ALA A 41 10.61 2.29 5.44
C ALA A 41 11.94 3.04 5.20
N SER A 42 11.94 4.36 5.30
CA SER A 42 13.14 5.20 5.12
C SER A 42 14.24 4.94 6.15
N ARG A 43 13.90 4.31 7.30
CA ARG A 43 14.83 4.08 8.42
C ARG A 43 15.27 2.62 8.57
N ILE A 44 14.79 1.70 7.74
CA ILE A 44 15.16 0.29 7.81
C ILE A 44 16.69 0.10 7.80
N PRO A 45 17.48 0.78 6.93
CA PRO A 45 18.94 0.63 6.96
C PRO A 45 19.59 1.11 8.28
N THR A 46 19.04 2.15 8.89
CA THR A 46 19.55 2.67 10.18
C THR A 46 19.25 1.70 11.32
N ILE A 47 18.05 1.13 11.35
CA ILE A 47 17.63 0.17 12.39
C ILE A 47 18.37 -1.15 12.22
N GLN A 48 18.61 -1.62 10.99
CA GLN A 48 19.44 -2.79 10.72
C GLN A 48 20.83 -2.63 11.34
N GLN A 49 21.47 -1.48 11.13
CA GLN A 49 22.78 -1.18 11.71
C GLN A 49 22.76 -1.09 13.23
N GLN A 50 21.73 -0.43 13.78
CA GLN A 50 21.58 -0.24 15.23
C GLN A 50 21.42 -1.57 15.98
N LEU A 51 20.70 -2.53 15.39
CA LEU A 51 20.46 -3.86 15.96
C LEU A 51 21.46 -4.93 15.48
N HIS A 52 22.46 -4.55 14.67
CA HIS A 52 23.47 -5.44 14.11
C HIS A 52 22.90 -6.67 13.39
N LEU A 53 21.78 -6.49 12.67
CA LEU A 53 21.13 -7.58 11.94
C LEU A 53 21.85 -7.88 10.62
N ASN A 54 22.11 -9.17 10.35
CA ASN A 54 22.46 -9.60 9.01
C ASN A 54 21.23 -9.59 8.08
N GLU A 55 21.38 -9.87 6.78
CA GLU A 55 20.30 -9.78 5.81
C GLU A 55 19.19 -10.80 6.07
N ALA A 56 19.54 -12.04 6.42
CA ALA A 56 18.58 -13.09 6.73
C ALA A 56 17.77 -12.75 8.00
N GLN A 57 18.44 -12.28 9.05
CA GLN A 57 17.79 -11.83 10.28
C GLN A 57 16.85 -10.65 10.03
N LEU A 58 17.29 -9.67 9.23
CA LEU A 58 16.45 -8.54 8.87
C LEU A 58 15.21 -9.01 8.10
N GLY A 59 15.38 -9.90 7.12
CA GLY A 59 14.26 -10.47 6.36
C GLY A 59 13.25 -11.17 7.26
N ALA A 60 13.71 -11.95 8.23
CA ALA A 60 12.88 -12.62 9.23
C ALA A 60 12.12 -11.61 10.12
N VAL A 61 12.79 -10.54 10.53
CA VAL A 61 12.18 -9.47 11.35
C VAL A 61 11.13 -8.70 10.56
N LEU A 62 11.44 -8.30 9.32
CA LEU A 62 10.51 -7.57 8.45
C LEU A 62 9.26 -8.38 8.11
N PHE A 63 9.36 -9.72 8.09
CA PHE A 63 8.24 -10.63 7.87
C PHE A 63 7.10 -10.47 8.89
N ALA A 64 7.40 -9.98 10.10
CA ALA A 64 6.40 -9.76 11.14
C ALA A 64 5.31 -8.73 10.73
N LEU A 65 5.68 -7.72 9.94
CA LEU A 65 4.75 -6.68 9.51
C LEU A 65 3.63 -7.23 8.61
N PRO A 66 3.91 -7.91 7.48
CA PRO A 66 2.85 -8.49 6.66
C PRO A 66 2.09 -9.61 7.38
N ILE A 67 2.69 -10.36 8.29
CA ILE A 67 1.96 -11.31 9.15
C ILE A 67 0.93 -10.58 10.00
N GLY A 68 1.33 -9.51 10.70
CA GLY A 68 0.43 -8.70 11.53
C GLY A 68 -0.74 -8.15 10.70
N LEU A 69 -0.46 -7.64 9.50
CA LEU A 69 -1.47 -7.17 8.57
C LEU A 69 -2.45 -8.28 8.17
N MET A 70 -1.95 -9.46 7.77
CA MET A 70 -2.79 -10.54 7.27
C MET A 70 -3.65 -11.18 8.37
N LEU A 71 -3.09 -11.43 9.55
CA LEU A 71 -3.82 -12.05 10.65
C LEU A 71 -4.93 -11.15 11.20
N THR A 72 -4.81 -9.83 11.04
CA THR A 72 -5.84 -8.89 11.47
C THR A 72 -6.92 -8.60 10.45
N LEU A 73 -6.80 -9.07 9.21
CA LEU A 73 -7.84 -8.91 8.17
C LEU A 73 -9.23 -9.37 8.64
N PRO A 74 -9.39 -10.61 9.17
CA PRO A 74 -10.70 -11.06 9.64
C PRO A 74 -11.20 -10.27 10.86
N VAL A 75 -10.30 -9.88 11.75
CA VAL A 75 -10.63 -9.06 12.93
C VAL A 75 -11.18 -7.70 12.48
N THR A 76 -10.51 -7.04 11.55
CA THR A 76 -10.97 -5.76 10.97
C THR A 76 -12.35 -5.90 10.33
N GLY A 77 -12.59 -6.99 9.60
CA GLY A 77 -13.90 -7.27 9.00
C GLY A 77 -15.03 -7.41 10.06
N VAL A 78 -14.74 -8.10 11.17
CA VAL A 78 -15.69 -8.22 12.29
C VAL A 78 -15.92 -6.87 12.97
N LEU A 79 -14.88 -6.10 13.20
CA LEU A 79 -15.00 -4.77 13.81
C LEU A 79 -15.87 -3.84 12.95
N LEU A 80 -15.65 -3.79 11.63
CA LEU A 80 -16.42 -2.97 10.69
C LEU A 80 -17.88 -3.42 10.55
N SER A 81 -18.20 -4.68 10.83
CA SER A 81 -19.58 -5.15 10.86
C SER A 81 -20.35 -4.80 12.14
N ARG A 82 -19.65 -4.35 13.19
CA ARG A 82 -20.23 -4.03 14.49
C ARG A 82 -20.14 -2.55 14.86
N TRP A 83 -19.15 -1.85 14.33
CA TRP A 83 -18.80 -0.50 14.74
C TRP A 83 -18.69 0.43 13.52
N ASP A 84 -18.94 1.72 13.74
CA ASP A 84 -18.77 2.75 12.73
C ASP A 84 -17.32 2.75 12.22
N SER A 85 -17.15 2.71 10.88
CA SER A 85 -15.85 2.68 10.22
C SER A 85 -14.94 3.86 10.58
N ARG A 86 -15.50 5.03 10.92
CA ARG A 86 -14.71 6.20 11.36
C ARG A 86 -14.04 5.97 12.72
N ILE A 87 -14.69 5.22 13.64
CA ILE A 87 -14.12 4.90 14.96
C ILE A 87 -12.96 3.94 14.81
N ILE A 88 -13.13 2.91 13.95
CA ILE A 88 -12.08 1.94 13.68
C ILE A 88 -10.91 2.60 12.95
N MET A 89 -11.19 3.50 12.00
CA MET A 89 -10.18 4.28 11.29
C MET A 89 -9.36 5.14 12.26
N MET A 90 -10.00 5.82 13.19
CA MET A 90 -9.32 6.63 14.19
C MET A 90 -8.49 5.78 15.15
N GLY A 91 -9.07 4.69 15.69
CA GLY A 91 -8.34 3.75 16.55
C GLY A 91 -7.14 3.14 15.83
N GLY A 92 -7.32 2.73 14.57
CA GLY A 92 -6.24 2.26 13.70
C GLY A 92 -5.14 3.30 13.51
N ALA A 93 -5.51 4.57 13.25
CA ALA A 93 -4.54 5.66 13.07
C ALA A 93 -3.73 5.94 14.34
N VAL A 94 -4.39 5.97 15.50
CA VAL A 94 -3.69 6.17 16.79
C VAL A 94 -2.74 5.02 17.08
N LEU A 95 -3.22 3.77 17.01
CA LEU A 95 -2.40 2.59 17.25
C LEU A 95 -1.22 2.50 16.28
N PHE A 96 -1.44 2.76 14.99
CA PHE A 96 -0.41 2.75 13.95
C PHE A 96 0.73 3.74 14.27
N ASN A 97 0.38 4.97 14.63
CA ASN A 97 1.37 6.00 14.91
C ASN A 97 2.02 5.85 16.30
N LEU A 98 1.32 5.27 17.29
CA LEU A 98 1.94 4.84 18.54
C LEU A 98 2.98 3.75 18.32
N MET A 99 2.64 2.71 17.52
CA MET A 99 3.60 1.66 17.19
C MET A 99 4.80 2.22 16.41
N LEU A 100 4.58 3.14 15.45
CA LEU A 100 5.66 3.85 14.78
C LEU A 100 6.59 4.52 15.79
N SER A 101 6.05 5.27 16.74
CA SER A 101 6.83 5.97 17.77
C SER A 101 7.64 5.00 18.64
N MET A 102 7.04 3.87 19.03
CA MET A 102 7.69 2.86 19.89
C MET A 102 8.82 2.13 19.17
N ILE A 103 8.62 1.75 17.89
CA ILE A 103 9.63 1.05 17.08
C ILE A 103 10.95 1.85 17.00
N GLY A 104 10.92 3.16 17.09
CA GLY A 104 12.12 3.99 17.05
C GLY A 104 13.06 3.83 18.24
N PHE A 105 12.58 3.29 19.36
CA PHE A 105 13.35 3.12 20.61
C PHE A 105 13.71 1.67 20.91
N VAL A 106 13.44 0.72 20.00
CA VAL A 106 13.76 -0.68 20.19
C VAL A 106 15.28 -0.88 20.28
N THR A 107 15.70 -1.76 21.18
CA THR A 107 17.11 -2.11 21.41
C THR A 107 17.42 -3.58 21.10
N ARG A 108 16.38 -4.40 20.95
CA ARG A 108 16.50 -5.84 20.71
C ARG A 108 15.65 -6.28 19.50
N SER A 109 16.09 -7.30 18.80
CA SER A 109 15.39 -7.82 17.60
C SER A 109 13.97 -8.30 17.89
N TRP A 110 13.72 -8.95 19.03
CA TRP A 110 12.38 -9.42 19.38
C TRP A 110 11.39 -8.28 19.66
N GLU A 111 11.88 -7.14 20.21
CA GLU A 111 11.07 -5.93 20.40
C GLU A 111 10.64 -5.37 19.04
N LEU A 112 11.55 -5.38 18.06
CA LEU A 112 11.27 -4.97 16.71
C LEU A 112 10.26 -5.91 16.03
N VAL A 113 10.37 -7.22 16.19
CA VAL A 113 9.40 -8.21 15.66
C VAL A 113 7.99 -7.92 16.19
N LEU A 114 7.85 -7.76 17.52
CA LEU A 114 6.57 -7.47 18.15
C LEU A 114 6.02 -6.11 17.71
N GLY A 115 6.89 -5.09 17.68
CA GLY A 115 6.53 -3.74 17.21
C GLY A 115 6.04 -3.74 15.77
N LEU A 116 6.73 -4.43 14.86
CA LEU A 116 6.34 -4.54 13.44
C LEU A 116 5.06 -5.35 13.24
N PHE A 117 4.87 -6.42 14.01
CA PHE A 117 3.61 -7.17 14.00
C PHE A 117 2.43 -6.25 14.38
N CYS A 118 2.53 -5.53 15.48
CA CYS A 118 1.49 -4.59 15.93
C CYS A 118 1.33 -3.40 14.95
N PHE A 119 2.42 -2.92 14.36
CA PHE A 119 2.41 -1.88 13.34
C PHE A 119 1.69 -2.34 12.07
N GLY A 120 1.92 -3.58 11.62
CA GLY A 120 1.20 -4.18 10.50
C GLY A 120 -0.29 -4.38 10.80
N ALA A 121 -0.61 -4.87 11.99
CA ALA A 121 -1.98 -5.05 12.47
C ALA A 121 -2.77 -3.73 12.52
N SER A 122 -2.19 -2.70 13.12
CA SER A 122 -2.82 -1.38 13.22
C SER A 122 -2.92 -0.68 11.85
N ARG A 123 -1.91 -0.88 10.96
CA ARG A 123 -1.98 -0.42 9.58
C ARG A 123 -3.15 -1.04 8.82
N ASN A 124 -3.43 -2.31 9.04
CA ASN A 124 -4.58 -2.98 8.43
C ASN A 124 -5.91 -2.36 8.90
N LEU A 125 -6.07 -2.13 10.22
CA LEU A 125 -7.24 -1.44 10.76
C LEU A 125 -7.45 -0.08 10.10
N LEU A 126 -6.41 0.74 10.03
CA LEU A 126 -6.45 2.05 9.40
C LEU A 126 -6.81 1.98 7.92
N ASN A 127 -6.13 1.13 7.14
CA ASN A 127 -6.29 1.09 5.69
C ASN A 127 -7.67 0.60 5.26
N ILE A 128 -8.17 -0.49 5.87
CA ILE A 128 -9.47 -1.05 5.48
C ILE A 128 -10.60 -0.10 5.88
N SER A 129 -10.54 0.49 7.07
CA SER A 129 -11.56 1.45 7.50
C SER A 129 -11.51 2.76 6.72
N ALA A 130 -10.33 3.27 6.35
CA ALA A 130 -10.19 4.43 5.49
C ALA A 130 -10.76 4.17 4.08
N ASN A 131 -10.54 2.96 3.53
CA ASN A 131 -11.15 2.56 2.26
C ASN A 131 -12.69 2.47 2.38
N ALA A 132 -13.23 1.92 3.47
CA ALA A 132 -14.68 1.93 3.73
C ALA A 132 -15.23 3.36 3.80
N GLN A 133 -14.54 4.27 4.50
CA GLN A 133 -14.88 5.69 4.53
C GLN A 133 -14.83 6.34 3.15
N SER A 134 -13.81 6.02 2.33
CA SER A 134 -13.69 6.57 0.97
C SER A 134 -14.86 6.17 0.06
N ILE A 135 -15.35 4.93 0.19
CA ILE A 135 -16.53 4.44 -0.52
C ILE A 135 -17.79 5.21 -0.08
N GLY A 136 -17.96 5.40 1.23
CA GLY A 136 -19.08 6.19 1.75
C GLY A 136 -19.06 7.64 1.26
N VAL A 137 -17.87 8.26 1.24
CA VAL A 137 -17.70 9.62 0.70
C VAL A 137 -17.93 9.65 -0.82
N GLN A 138 -17.47 8.62 -1.55
CA GLN A 138 -17.74 8.49 -3.00
C GLN A 138 -19.23 8.52 -3.32
N ALA A 139 -20.07 7.91 -2.49
CA ALA A 139 -21.53 7.91 -2.69
C ALA A 139 -22.17 9.32 -2.62
N LEU A 140 -21.46 10.33 -2.14
CA LEU A 140 -21.88 11.72 -2.11
C LEU A 140 -21.51 12.51 -3.38
N TYR A 141 -20.89 11.85 -4.37
CA TYR A 141 -20.36 12.48 -5.58
C TYR A 141 -20.74 11.68 -6.84
N ASP A 142 -21.19 12.36 -7.88
CA ASP A 142 -21.50 11.75 -9.19
C ASP A 142 -20.24 11.29 -9.94
N LYS A 143 -19.11 11.99 -9.72
CA LYS A 143 -17.82 11.66 -10.36
C LYS A 143 -16.95 10.82 -9.45
N SER A 144 -16.22 9.86 -10.01
CA SER A 144 -15.26 9.04 -9.23
C SER A 144 -14.18 9.90 -8.58
N ILE A 145 -14.02 9.73 -7.25
CA ILE A 145 -13.01 10.43 -6.45
C ILE A 145 -12.05 9.47 -5.72
N ILE A 146 -12.28 8.15 -5.79
CA ILE A 146 -11.49 7.14 -5.06
C ILE A 146 -10.01 7.21 -5.45
N ALA A 147 -9.70 7.37 -6.74
CA ALA A 147 -8.33 7.50 -7.22
C ALA A 147 -7.57 8.68 -6.58
N ARG A 148 -8.26 9.75 -6.21
CA ARG A 148 -7.65 10.91 -5.52
C ARG A 148 -7.15 10.57 -4.13
N PHE A 149 -7.86 9.72 -3.37
CA PHE A 149 -7.41 9.26 -2.05
C PHE A 149 -6.12 8.46 -2.17
N HIS A 150 -6.03 7.54 -3.13
CA HIS A 150 -4.80 6.78 -3.39
C HIS A 150 -3.65 7.65 -3.93
N GLY A 151 -3.97 8.70 -4.70
CA GLY A 151 -3.01 9.72 -5.11
C GLY A 151 -2.40 10.46 -3.92
N ILE A 152 -3.24 10.87 -2.95
CA ILE A 152 -2.79 11.50 -1.70
C ILE A 152 -1.93 10.53 -0.88
N TRP A 153 -2.30 9.27 -0.79
CA TRP A 153 -1.51 8.23 -0.15
C TRP A 153 -0.11 8.12 -0.78
N SER A 154 -0.02 8.10 -2.12
CA SER A 154 1.27 8.03 -2.82
C SER A 154 2.13 9.28 -2.60
N LEU A 155 1.51 10.45 -2.63
CA LEU A 155 2.20 11.72 -2.32
C LEU A 155 2.72 11.74 -0.89
N ALA A 156 1.94 11.20 0.06
CA ALA A 156 2.34 11.05 1.45
C ALA A 156 3.52 10.08 1.61
N MET A 157 3.51 8.97 0.88
CA MET A 157 4.64 8.02 0.82
C MET A 157 5.93 8.71 0.35
N PHE A 158 5.85 9.50 -0.72
CA PHE A 158 6.98 10.32 -1.17
C PHE A 158 7.42 11.32 -0.09
N GLY A 159 6.48 12.03 0.53
CA GLY A 159 6.78 13.00 1.60
C GLY A 159 7.48 12.37 2.81
N GLY A 160 7.03 11.18 3.25
CA GLY A 160 7.65 10.44 4.35
C GLY A 160 9.06 9.95 4.00
N ALA A 161 9.29 9.48 2.76
CA ALA A 161 10.61 9.10 2.27
C ALA A 161 11.56 10.31 2.24
N ALA A 162 11.10 11.45 1.72
CA ALA A 162 11.87 12.69 1.64
C ALA A 162 12.23 13.20 3.04
N LEU A 163 11.25 13.27 3.97
CA LEU A 163 11.51 13.65 5.35
C LEU A 163 12.52 12.68 6.00
N GLY A 164 12.38 11.39 5.78
CA GLY A 164 13.33 10.40 6.28
C GLY A 164 14.76 10.66 5.83
N SER A 165 14.96 11.03 4.55
CA SER A 165 16.27 11.40 4.02
C SER A 165 16.83 12.66 4.69
N VAL A 166 15.98 13.67 4.92
CA VAL A 166 16.34 14.89 5.63
C VAL A 166 16.78 14.58 7.07
N MET A 167 15.99 13.78 7.80
CA MET A 167 16.29 13.39 9.19
C MET A 167 17.60 12.60 9.32
N VAL A 168 17.89 11.70 8.34
CA VAL A 168 19.19 11.00 8.28
C VAL A 168 20.33 11.98 8.03
N SER A 169 20.13 12.98 7.16
CA SER A 169 21.15 14.00 6.85
C SER A 169 21.50 14.85 8.06
N PHE A 170 20.53 15.15 8.93
CA PHE A 170 20.72 15.84 10.19
C PHE A 170 21.11 14.92 11.36
N LYS A 171 21.38 13.66 11.09
CA LYS A 171 21.75 12.65 12.10
C LYS A 171 20.73 12.50 13.24
N VAL A 172 19.47 12.83 13.00
CA VAL A 172 18.39 12.61 13.97
C VAL A 172 18.20 11.10 14.15
N THR A 173 18.14 10.63 15.40
CA THR A 173 17.96 9.19 15.69
C THR A 173 16.58 8.71 15.26
N PRO A 174 16.40 7.40 14.95
CA PRO A 174 15.09 6.84 14.60
C PRO A 174 14.03 7.11 15.67
N GLY A 175 14.40 7.04 16.97
CA GLY A 175 13.49 7.29 18.08
C GLY A 175 12.85 8.67 18.03
N TRP A 176 13.65 9.72 17.96
CA TRP A 176 13.12 11.08 17.87
C TRP A 176 12.38 11.35 16.56
N HIS A 177 12.89 10.83 15.44
CA HIS A 177 12.21 10.97 14.15
C HIS A 177 10.79 10.37 14.21
N PHE A 178 10.67 9.11 14.64
CA PHE A 178 9.38 8.41 14.67
C PHE A 178 8.43 8.98 15.73
N LEU A 179 8.96 9.42 16.88
CA LEU A 179 8.16 10.07 17.91
C LEU A 179 7.55 11.38 17.41
N LEU A 180 8.37 12.26 16.82
CA LEU A 180 7.88 13.55 16.28
C LEU A 180 6.83 13.33 15.19
N VAL A 181 7.10 12.44 14.24
CA VAL A 181 6.16 12.13 13.15
C VAL A 181 4.90 11.46 13.72
N GLY A 182 5.04 10.45 14.58
CA GLY A 182 3.91 9.73 15.14
C GLY A 182 2.95 10.63 15.93
N LEU A 183 3.49 11.47 16.81
CA LEU A 183 2.68 12.45 17.55
C LEU A 183 2.00 13.46 16.62
N SER A 184 2.72 13.99 15.63
CA SER A 184 2.15 14.91 14.64
C SER A 184 1.00 14.27 13.87
N LEU A 185 1.16 13.02 13.43
CA LEU A 185 0.14 12.29 12.69
C LEU A 185 -1.07 11.92 13.57
N ILE A 186 -0.88 11.65 14.87
CA ILE A 186 -1.98 11.47 15.82
C ILE A 186 -2.78 12.78 15.95
N LEU A 187 -2.10 13.92 16.16
CA LEU A 187 -2.77 15.23 16.28
C LEU A 187 -3.55 15.58 15.01
N ILE A 188 -2.97 15.33 13.83
CA ILE A 188 -3.63 15.52 12.54
C ILE A 188 -4.86 14.60 12.42
N SER A 189 -4.77 13.35 12.87
CA SER A 189 -5.89 12.40 12.86
C SER A 189 -7.01 12.86 13.81
N CYS A 190 -6.67 13.34 15.01
CA CYS A 190 -7.64 13.91 15.96
C CYS A 190 -8.37 15.12 15.37
N TYR A 191 -7.64 16.00 14.69
CA TYR A 191 -8.23 17.14 13.99
C TYR A 191 -9.19 16.73 12.85
N ALA A 192 -8.83 15.68 12.11
CA ALA A 192 -9.62 15.20 10.97
C ALA A 192 -10.85 14.39 11.39
N PHE A 193 -10.81 13.70 12.53
CA PHE A 193 -11.84 12.77 12.98
C PHE A 193 -13.27 13.36 13.00
N PRO A 194 -13.53 14.58 13.54
CA PRO A 194 -14.88 15.14 13.57
C PRO A 194 -15.51 15.39 12.22
N GLY A 195 -14.70 15.48 11.16
CA GLY A 195 -15.16 15.67 9.79
C GLY A 195 -15.27 14.39 8.95
N SER A 196 -14.89 13.22 9.51
CA SER A 196 -15.10 11.93 8.86
C SER A 196 -16.59 11.55 8.88
N LEU A 197 -17.01 10.76 7.89
CA LEU A 197 -18.41 10.45 7.65
C LEU A 197 -18.94 9.43 8.67
N PRO A 198 -19.97 9.75 9.49
CA PRO A 198 -20.64 8.75 10.28
C PRO A 198 -21.29 7.71 9.37
N GLN A 199 -20.93 6.45 9.52
CA GLN A 199 -21.46 5.34 8.73
C GLN A 199 -22.01 4.26 9.64
N GLN A 200 -23.18 3.74 9.30
CA GLN A 200 -23.69 2.56 9.98
C GLN A 200 -22.82 1.35 9.65
N PRO A 201 -22.67 0.40 10.60
CA PRO A 201 -21.97 -0.84 10.34
C PRO A 201 -22.53 -1.53 9.09
N VAL A 202 -21.64 -1.95 8.19
CA VAL A 202 -22.03 -2.67 7.00
C VAL A 202 -22.30 -4.13 7.38
N ALA A 203 -23.52 -4.63 7.15
CA ALA A 203 -23.84 -6.03 7.35
C ALA A 203 -22.85 -6.91 6.58
N ARG A 204 -22.23 -7.84 7.29
CA ARG A 204 -21.23 -8.74 6.70
C ARG A 204 -21.93 -9.69 5.71
N GLU A 205 -21.71 -9.51 4.43
CA GLU A 205 -21.93 -10.62 3.51
C GLU A 205 -21.05 -11.80 3.96
N LYS A 206 -21.61 -13.01 3.99
CA LYS A 206 -20.87 -14.23 4.28
C LYS A 206 -19.86 -14.50 3.15
N ARG A 207 -18.74 -13.78 3.17
CA ARG A 207 -17.64 -14.03 2.23
C ARG A 207 -16.70 -15.06 2.82
N PRO A 208 -16.20 -16.02 2.04
CA PRO A 208 -15.19 -16.95 2.51
C PRO A 208 -13.95 -16.16 2.96
N TRP A 209 -13.32 -16.60 4.05
CA TRP A 209 -12.15 -15.97 4.65
C TRP A 209 -10.96 -15.86 3.69
N PHE A 210 -10.89 -16.83 2.77
CA PHE A 210 -9.95 -16.85 1.66
C PHE A 210 -10.75 -17.14 0.39
N ALA A 211 -10.83 -16.17 -0.50
CA ALA A 211 -11.31 -16.39 -1.85
C ALA A 211 -10.12 -16.87 -2.69
N LEU A 212 -10.09 -18.17 -2.99
CA LEU A 212 -9.15 -18.66 -4.01
C LEU A 212 -9.65 -18.20 -5.38
N PRO A 213 -8.73 -17.70 -6.23
CA PRO A 213 -9.10 -17.26 -7.57
C PRO A 213 -9.59 -18.48 -8.39
N GLU A 214 -10.69 -18.31 -9.10
CA GLU A 214 -11.06 -19.22 -10.18
C GLU A 214 -9.93 -19.27 -11.21
N LYS A 215 -9.83 -20.36 -11.96
CA LYS A 215 -8.77 -20.57 -12.97
C LYS A 215 -8.58 -19.36 -13.89
N ALA A 216 -9.67 -18.68 -14.26
CA ALA A 216 -9.65 -17.48 -15.09
C ALA A 216 -8.93 -16.28 -14.42
N LEU A 217 -8.95 -16.19 -13.07
CA LEU A 217 -8.35 -15.10 -12.30
C LEU A 217 -6.91 -15.37 -11.88
N VAL A 218 -6.42 -16.62 -11.97
CA VAL A 218 -5.06 -17.01 -11.56
C VAL A 218 -4.00 -16.15 -12.27
N LYS A 219 -4.18 -15.87 -13.57
CA LYS A 219 -3.27 -15.02 -14.34
C LYS A 219 -3.14 -13.60 -13.77
N PHE A 220 -4.24 -13.01 -13.34
CA PHE A 220 -4.24 -11.70 -12.68
C PHE A 220 -3.56 -11.76 -11.30
N GLY A 221 -3.80 -12.84 -10.58
CA GLY A 221 -3.13 -13.13 -9.30
C GLY A 221 -1.61 -13.24 -9.46
N LEU A 222 -1.11 -13.96 -10.46
CA LEU A 222 0.32 -14.11 -10.73
C LEU A 222 0.98 -12.78 -11.12
N ILE A 223 0.33 -11.97 -11.94
CA ILE A 223 0.83 -10.63 -12.31
C ILE A 223 0.86 -9.73 -11.06
N SER A 224 -0.18 -9.77 -10.23
CA SER A 224 -0.22 -9.01 -8.96
C SER A 224 0.86 -9.46 -8.00
N PHE A 225 1.06 -10.78 -7.85
CA PHE A 225 2.12 -11.37 -7.02
C PHE A 225 3.50 -10.85 -7.43
N ALA A 226 3.85 -10.96 -8.71
CA ALA A 226 5.13 -10.53 -9.23
C ALA A 226 5.35 -9.02 -9.03
N SER A 227 4.33 -8.20 -9.28
CA SER A 227 4.40 -6.74 -9.09
C SER A 227 4.55 -6.37 -7.62
N MET A 228 3.76 -6.97 -6.72
CA MET A 228 3.82 -6.70 -5.29
C MET A 228 5.12 -7.21 -4.66
N ALA A 229 5.70 -8.30 -5.18
CA ALA A 229 7.01 -8.76 -4.77
C ALA A 229 8.11 -7.74 -5.12
N CYS A 230 8.10 -7.19 -6.33
CA CYS A 230 9.04 -6.16 -6.74
C CYS A 230 8.84 -4.85 -5.94
N GLU A 231 7.58 -4.44 -5.71
CA GLU A 231 7.23 -3.26 -4.90
C GLU A 231 7.72 -3.42 -3.45
N GLY A 232 7.45 -4.56 -2.82
CA GLY A 232 7.92 -4.88 -1.46
C GLY A 232 9.44 -4.84 -1.35
N THR A 233 10.14 -5.42 -2.32
CA THR A 233 11.61 -5.35 -2.39
C THR A 233 12.10 -3.91 -2.43
N MET A 234 11.49 -3.07 -3.24
CA MET A 234 11.89 -1.67 -3.33
C MET A 234 11.62 -0.89 -2.04
N ILE A 235 10.50 -1.17 -1.37
CA ILE A 235 10.16 -0.49 -0.12
C ILE A 235 11.11 -0.91 1.01
N ASP A 236 11.37 -2.19 1.16
CA ASP A 236 12.09 -2.72 2.33
C ASP A 236 13.61 -2.73 2.11
N TRP A 237 14.08 -2.93 0.88
CA TRP A 237 15.48 -3.23 0.60
C TRP A 237 16.22 -2.19 -0.23
N SER A 238 15.54 -1.19 -0.83
CA SER A 238 16.22 -0.19 -1.68
C SER A 238 17.29 0.61 -0.93
N GLY A 239 17.00 1.04 0.29
CA GLY A 239 17.96 1.76 1.13
C GLY A 239 19.15 0.87 1.56
N ILE A 240 18.88 -0.40 1.86
CA ILE A 240 19.91 -1.39 2.22
C ILE A 240 20.79 -1.69 1.02
N TYR A 241 20.19 -1.84 -0.16
CA TYR A 241 20.90 -2.03 -1.42
C TYR A 241 21.89 -0.91 -1.68
N PHE A 242 21.46 0.35 -1.57
CA PHE A 242 22.35 1.50 -1.71
C PHE A 242 23.44 1.53 -0.65
N ARG A 243 23.12 1.15 0.58
CA ARG A 243 24.09 1.13 1.66
C ARG A 243 25.17 0.06 1.49
N LYS A 244 24.78 -1.18 1.15
CA LYS A 244 25.67 -2.35 1.15
C LYS A 244 26.16 -2.75 -0.24
N ALA A 245 25.33 -2.79 -1.26
CA ALA A 245 25.71 -3.21 -2.61
C ALA A 245 26.36 -2.07 -3.42
N VAL A 246 25.79 -0.86 -3.32
CA VAL A 246 26.35 0.34 -3.96
C VAL A 246 27.46 1.00 -3.09
N ASN A 247 27.55 0.62 -1.82
CA ASN A 247 28.54 1.10 -0.86
C ASN A 247 28.52 2.62 -0.66
N THR A 248 27.33 3.19 -0.39
CA THR A 248 27.13 4.62 -0.21
C THR A 248 27.01 5.01 1.27
N SER A 249 27.14 6.31 1.55
CA SER A 249 26.84 6.85 2.88
C SER A 249 25.36 6.70 3.24
N SER A 250 25.02 6.72 4.51
CA SER A 250 23.62 6.62 4.97
C SER A 250 22.72 7.70 4.36
N LYS A 251 23.25 8.91 4.11
CA LYS A 251 22.54 9.99 3.44
C LYS A 251 22.17 9.64 2.00
N VAL A 252 23.09 9.09 1.23
CA VAL A 252 22.84 8.69 -0.17
C VAL A 252 21.96 7.44 -0.23
N ALA A 253 22.09 6.53 0.73
CA ALA A 253 21.29 5.32 0.79
C ALA A 253 19.78 5.60 0.87
N THR A 254 19.36 6.60 1.64
CA THR A 254 17.94 6.98 1.71
C THR A 254 17.43 7.63 0.43
N LEU A 255 18.30 8.27 -0.37
CA LEU A 255 17.92 8.85 -1.65
C LEU A 255 17.47 7.80 -2.67
N GLY A 256 18.03 6.58 -2.61
CA GLY A 256 17.57 5.46 -3.46
C GLY A 256 16.07 5.18 -3.28
N PHE A 257 15.60 5.16 -2.04
CA PHE A 257 14.18 5.00 -1.74
C PHE A 257 13.35 6.22 -2.17
N VAL A 258 13.86 7.44 -1.96
CA VAL A 258 13.18 8.68 -2.40
C VAL A 258 13.01 8.70 -3.92
N VAL A 259 14.05 8.34 -4.68
CA VAL A 259 14.01 8.29 -6.16
C VAL A 259 12.94 7.30 -6.64
N TYR A 260 12.91 6.09 -6.06
CA TYR A 260 11.87 5.11 -6.34
C TYR A 260 10.47 5.65 -6.06
N MET A 261 10.24 6.23 -4.87
CA MET A 261 8.94 6.78 -4.48
C MET A 261 8.50 7.96 -5.34
N THR A 262 9.45 8.80 -5.78
CA THR A 262 9.17 9.92 -6.70
C THR A 262 8.57 9.39 -8.01
N THR A 263 9.25 8.45 -8.65
CA THR A 263 8.82 7.94 -9.95
C THR A 263 7.56 7.08 -9.86
N MET A 264 7.41 6.32 -8.78
CA MET A 264 6.16 5.60 -8.50
C MET A 264 4.96 6.56 -8.36
N THR A 265 5.15 7.67 -7.64
CA THR A 265 4.10 8.68 -7.46
C THR A 265 3.77 9.36 -8.79
N LEU A 266 4.77 9.78 -9.56
CA LEU A 266 4.58 10.37 -10.89
C LEU A 266 3.88 9.41 -11.86
N GLY A 267 4.29 8.15 -11.86
CA GLY A 267 3.65 7.10 -12.64
C GLY A 267 2.18 6.91 -12.30
N ARG A 268 1.81 6.91 -11.01
CA ARG A 268 0.39 6.84 -10.57
C ARG A 268 -0.42 8.05 -10.99
N LEU A 269 0.14 9.25 -10.93
CA LEU A 269 -0.55 10.48 -11.32
C LEU A 269 -0.77 10.60 -12.84
N THR A 270 0.09 9.99 -13.64
CA THR A 270 0.01 10.01 -15.11
C THR A 270 -0.59 8.75 -15.71
N GLY A 271 -0.73 7.69 -14.91
CA GLY A 271 -1.08 6.34 -15.33
C GLY A 271 -2.41 6.24 -16.09
N ASP A 272 -3.45 6.92 -15.60
CA ASP A 272 -4.77 6.90 -16.26
C ASP A 272 -4.71 7.48 -17.68
N ARG A 273 -3.96 8.58 -17.88
CA ARG A 273 -3.77 9.19 -19.21
C ARG A 273 -2.98 8.29 -20.14
N LEU A 274 -1.94 7.65 -19.63
CA LEU A 274 -1.11 6.73 -20.40
C LEU A 274 -1.89 5.46 -20.75
N THR A 275 -2.66 4.91 -19.80
CA THR A 275 -3.49 3.73 -20.03
C THR A 275 -4.60 3.99 -21.04
N SER A 276 -5.24 5.16 -21.01
CA SER A 276 -6.26 5.54 -22.02
C SER A 276 -5.64 5.73 -23.40
N ARG A 277 -4.37 6.17 -23.50
CA ARG A 277 -3.68 6.38 -24.79
C ARG A 277 -3.10 5.11 -25.39
N TYR A 278 -2.48 4.25 -24.58
CA TYR A 278 -1.73 3.08 -25.06
C TYR A 278 -2.46 1.76 -24.86
N GLY A 279 -3.51 1.73 -24.04
CA GLY A 279 -4.28 0.54 -23.67
C GLY A 279 -3.60 -0.29 -22.58
N ILE A 280 -4.40 -1.07 -21.87
CA ILE A 280 -3.96 -1.82 -20.66
C ILE A 280 -2.86 -2.83 -20.98
N LYS A 281 -2.99 -3.60 -22.08
CA LYS A 281 -2.01 -4.66 -22.44
C LYS A 281 -0.61 -4.10 -22.66
N ARG A 282 -0.50 -3.02 -23.45
CA ARG A 282 0.79 -2.36 -23.71
C ARG A 282 1.37 -1.76 -22.43
N MET A 283 0.53 -1.10 -21.63
CA MET A 283 0.99 -0.52 -20.36
C MET A 283 1.53 -1.57 -19.40
N LEU A 284 0.85 -2.71 -19.23
CA LEU A 284 1.34 -3.82 -18.40
C LEU A 284 2.63 -4.44 -18.97
N THR A 285 2.73 -4.58 -20.29
CA THR A 285 3.95 -5.06 -20.94
C THR A 285 5.13 -4.14 -20.66
N TYR A 286 4.97 -2.83 -20.87
CA TYR A 286 6.00 -1.84 -20.57
C TYR A 286 6.33 -1.77 -19.08
N SER A 287 5.33 -1.91 -18.21
CA SER A 287 5.54 -2.00 -16.76
C SER A 287 6.46 -3.15 -16.39
N GLY A 288 6.23 -4.35 -16.93
CA GLY A 288 7.09 -5.51 -16.67
C GLY A 288 8.52 -5.30 -17.20
N ILE A 289 8.68 -4.72 -18.40
CA ILE A 289 9.99 -4.38 -18.97
C ILE A 289 10.72 -3.37 -18.09
N LEU A 290 10.05 -2.29 -17.67
CA LEU A 290 10.65 -1.26 -16.81
C LEU A 290 11.06 -1.81 -15.45
N ILE A 291 10.23 -2.65 -14.83
CA ILE A 291 10.57 -3.29 -13.55
C ILE A 291 11.77 -4.21 -13.72
N GLY A 292 11.70 -5.12 -14.69
CA GLY A 292 12.75 -6.12 -14.92
C GLY A 292 14.08 -5.49 -15.31
N SER A 293 14.07 -4.57 -16.30
CA SER A 293 15.30 -3.88 -16.73
C SER A 293 15.86 -2.97 -15.65
N GLY A 294 15.01 -2.28 -14.88
CA GLY A 294 15.43 -1.41 -13.79
C GLY A 294 16.15 -2.17 -12.67
N LEU A 295 15.56 -3.27 -12.21
CA LEU A 295 16.16 -4.13 -11.18
C LEU A 295 17.41 -4.85 -11.69
N LEU A 296 17.41 -5.30 -12.95
CA LEU A 296 18.57 -5.94 -13.58
C LEU A 296 19.73 -4.94 -13.74
N LEU A 297 19.44 -3.71 -14.17
CA LEU A 297 20.44 -2.65 -14.28
C LEU A 297 21.10 -2.37 -12.92
N ALA A 298 20.30 -2.25 -11.87
CA ALA A 298 20.83 -2.09 -10.52
C ALA A 298 21.71 -3.28 -10.11
N ALA A 299 21.26 -4.51 -10.37
CA ALA A 299 21.99 -5.73 -10.01
C ALA A 299 23.33 -5.88 -10.74
N LEU A 300 23.38 -5.54 -12.03
CA LEU A 300 24.59 -5.68 -12.86
C LEU A 300 25.58 -4.55 -12.64
N LEU A 301 25.07 -3.31 -12.51
CA LEU A 301 25.88 -2.09 -12.40
C LEU A 301 25.57 -1.37 -11.07
N PRO A 302 26.13 -1.82 -9.94
CA PRO A 302 25.83 -1.29 -8.61
C PRO A 302 26.58 0.03 -8.32
N PHE A 303 26.42 1.02 -9.17
CA PHE A 303 26.91 2.38 -8.96
C PHE A 303 25.76 3.32 -8.62
N PRO A 304 26.00 4.44 -7.90
CA PRO A 304 24.93 5.32 -7.45
C PRO A 304 23.98 5.80 -8.55
N LEU A 305 24.53 6.18 -9.72
CA LEU A 305 23.74 6.71 -10.83
C LEU A 305 22.96 5.60 -11.55
N THR A 306 23.60 4.48 -11.85
CA THR A 306 22.97 3.36 -12.58
C THR A 306 21.92 2.66 -11.73
N ALA A 307 22.22 2.41 -10.46
CA ALA A 307 21.23 1.86 -9.51
C ALA A 307 20.07 2.84 -9.27
N GLY A 308 20.36 4.13 -9.14
CA GLY A 308 19.33 5.18 -9.03
C GLY A 308 18.43 5.22 -10.27
N PHE A 309 18.99 5.19 -11.45
CA PHE A 309 18.22 5.13 -12.71
C PHE A 309 17.41 3.83 -12.81
N GLY A 310 17.99 2.69 -12.42
CA GLY A 310 17.26 1.42 -12.31
C GLY A 310 16.04 1.51 -11.37
N PHE A 311 16.21 2.18 -10.22
CA PHE A 311 15.11 2.39 -9.28
C PHE A 311 14.04 3.36 -9.80
N MET A 312 14.44 4.35 -10.61
CA MET A 312 13.48 5.20 -11.34
C MET A 312 12.62 4.38 -12.31
N LEU A 313 13.25 3.52 -13.12
CA LEU A 313 12.53 2.65 -14.06
C LEU A 313 11.58 1.71 -13.32
N THR A 314 12.06 1.10 -12.23
CA THR A 314 11.24 0.20 -11.40
C THR A 314 10.04 0.93 -10.79
N GLY A 315 10.22 2.15 -10.30
CA GLY A 315 9.14 2.95 -9.73
C GLY A 315 8.04 3.28 -10.74
N PHE A 316 8.41 3.71 -11.94
CA PHE A 316 7.46 3.91 -13.05
C PHE A 316 6.76 2.60 -13.42
N GLY A 317 7.50 1.49 -13.52
CA GLY A 317 6.96 0.20 -13.90
C GLY A 317 5.90 -0.31 -12.91
N VAL A 318 6.19 -0.27 -11.60
CA VAL A 318 5.29 -0.79 -10.56
C VAL A 318 4.02 0.06 -10.42
N SER A 319 4.09 1.35 -10.70
CA SER A 319 3.08 2.36 -10.36
C SER A 319 1.64 2.02 -10.76
N CYS A 320 1.43 1.43 -11.93
CA CYS A 320 0.11 1.23 -12.53
C CYS A 320 -0.32 -0.24 -12.62
N VAL A 321 0.55 -1.22 -12.31
CA VAL A 321 0.24 -2.65 -12.50
C VAL A 321 -0.99 -3.05 -11.69
N ILE A 322 -0.99 -2.79 -10.38
CA ILE A 322 -2.08 -3.21 -9.48
C ILE A 322 -3.43 -2.57 -9.83
N PRO A 323 -3.56 -1.25 -10.05
CA PRO A 323 -4.83 -0.66 -10.48
C PRO A 323 -5.37 -1.27 -11.77
N MET A 324 -4.51 -1.50 -12.77
CA MET A 324 -4.92 -2.09 -14.04
C MET A 324 -5.39 -3.55 -13.86
N VAL A 325 -4.64 -4.35 -13.11
CA VAL A 325 -5.00 -5.77 -12.87
C VAL A 325 -6.31 -5.86 -12.08
N PHE A 326 -6.53 -5.04 -11.06
CA PHE A 326 -7.78 -5.02 -10.30
C PHE A 326 -8.97 -4.57 -11.17
N SER A 327 -8.75 -3.59 -12.06
CA SER A 327 -9.76 -3.17 -13.02
C SER A 327 -10.17 -4.30 -13.96
N MET A 328 -9.22 -5.10 -14.46
CA MET A 328 -9.51 -6.26 -15.31
C MET A 328 -10.21 -7.38 -14.53
N ALA A 329 -9.69 -7.71 -13.34
CA ALA A 329 -10.28 -8.74 -12.50
C ALA A 329 -11.74 -8.43 -12.12
N GLY A 330 -12.03 -7.17 -11.78
CA GLY A 330 -13.38 -6.73 -11.45
C GLY A 330 -14.39 -6.78 -12.60
N ARG A 331 -13.92 -6.92 -13.85
CA ARG A 331 -14.78 -7.06 -15.06
C ARG A 331 -14.90 -8.51 -15.52
N SER A 332 -14.19 -9.44 -14.91
CA SER A 332 -14.24 -10.86 -15.30
C SER A 332 -15.62 -11.46 -15.03
N ALA A 333 -16.12 -12.25 -15.99
CA ALA A 333 -17.35 -13.01 -15.83
C ALA A 333 -17.15 -14.14 -14.82
N GLY A 334 -18.22 -14.49 -14.07
CA GLY A 334 -18.22 -15.63 -13.15
C GLY A 334 -18.22 -15.28 -11.66
N MET A 335 -17.65 -14.14 -11.26
CA MET A 335 -17.65 -13.69 -9.86
C MET A 335 -18.13 -12.23 -9.74
N SER A 336 -18.62 -11.84 -8.56
CA SER A 336 -18.85 -10.44 -8.29
C SER A 336 -17.53 -9.65 -8.36
N SER A 337 -17.57 -8.42 -8.86
CA SER A 337 -16.38 -7.57 -9.01
C SER A 337 -15.55 -7.50 -7.70
N GLY A 338 -16.23 -7.35 -6.56
CA GLY A 338 -15.57 -7.32 -5.26
C GLY A 338 -14.89 -8.64 -4.89
N SER A 339 -15.51 -9.80 -5.20
CA SER A 339 -14.93 -11.13 -4.93
C SER A 339 -13.73 -11.40 -5.82
N ALA A 340 -13.80 -11.02 -7.11
CA ALA A 340 -12.70 -11.17 -8.05
C ALA A 340 -11.46 -10.34 -7.64
N ILE A 341 -11.67 -9.08 -7.27
CA ILE A 341 -10.60 -8.20 -6.75
C ILE A 341 -10.01 -8.78 -5.46
N ALA A 342 -10.84 -9.26 -4.53
CA ALA A 342 -10.38 -9.86 -3.28
C ALA A 342 -9.53 -11.12 -3.52
N ALA A 343 -9.95 -11.99 -4.43
CA ALA A 343 -9.21 -13.20 -4.79
C ALA A 343 -7.84 -12.88 -5.40
N VAL A 344 -7.78 -11.94 -6.34
CA VAL A 344 -6.54 -11.49 -6.98
C VAL A 344 -5.63 -10.77 -5.97
N SER A 345 -6.20 -9.94 -5.08
CA SER A 345 -5.46 -9.27 -4.01
C SER A 345 -4.84 -10.26 -3.03
N THR A 346 -5.56 -11.35 -2.69
CA THR A 346 -5.03 -12.39 -1.80
C THR A 346 -3.76 -12.99 -2.35
N VAL A 347 -3.73 -13.36 -3.64
CA VAL A 347 -2.52 -13.87 -4.30
C VAL A 347 -1.44 -12.80 -4.36
N GLY A 348 -1.80 -11.56 -4.68
CA GLY A 348 -0.86 -10.44 -4.73
C GLY A 348 -0.16 -10.19 -3.37
N TYR A 349 -0.91 -10.21 -2.27
CA TYR A 349 -0.35 -10.00 -0.93
C TYR A 349 0.65 -11.07 -0.49
N PHE A 350 0.59 -12.29 -1.03
CA PHE A 350 1.66 -13.27 -0.84
C PHE A 350 3.00 -12.77 -1.42
N GLY A 351 2.99 -11.89 -2.43
CA GLY A 351 4.19 -11.21 -2.90
C GLY A 351 4.84 -10.38 -1.80
N PHE A 352 4.07 -9.52 -1.12
CA PHE A 352 4.60 -8.77 0.04
C PHE A 352 4.99 -9.67 1.20
N LEU A 353 4.25 -10.75 1.45
CA LEU A 353 4.52 -11.66 2.56
C LEU A 353 5.85 -12.40 2.37
N LEU A 354 6.10 -12.95 1.18
CA LEU A 354 7.27 -13.79 0.94
C LEU A 354 8.56 -13.01 0.68
N VAL A 355 8.45 -11.74 0.27
CA VAL A 355 9.61 -10.92 -0.11
C VAL A 355 10.63 -10.74 1.02
N PRO A 356 10.27 -10.30 2.24
CA PRO A 356 11.28 -10.03 3.24
C PRO A 356 12.19 -11.24 3.55
N PRO A 357 11.65 -12.45 3.86
CA PRO A 357 12.51 -13.60 4.13
C PRO A 357 13.23 -14.11 2.88
N MET A 358 12.60 -14.06 1.70
CA MET A 358 13.23 -14.53 0.47
C MET A 358 14.41 -13.64 0.05
N VAL A 359 14.20 -12.33 0.02
CA VAL A 359 15.26 -11.37 -0.34
C VAL A 359 16.38 -11.42 0.69
N GLY A 360 16.02 -11.48 2.00
CA GLY A 360 17.01 -11.57 3.09
C GLY A 360 17.86 -12.83 3.02
N SER A 361 17.25 -14.00 2.80
CA SER A 361 17.98 -15.27 2.69
C SER A 361 18.89 -15.31 1.46
N VAL A 362 18.41 -14.87 0.29
CA VAL A 362 19.25 -14.80 -0.92
C VAL A 362 20.36 -13.77 -0.75
N ALA A 363 20.08 -12.64 -0.08
CA ALA A 363 21.08 -11.62 0.18
C ALA A 363 22.20 -12.11 1.10
N GLU A 364 21.88 -12.90 2.13
CA GLU A 364 22.86 -13.51 3.03
C GLU A 364 23.74 -14.53 2.33
N LEU A 365 23.14 -15.38 1.48
CA LEU A 365 23.86 -16.47 0.81
C LEU A 365 24.68 -16.01 -0.39
N ALA A 366 24.15 -15.09 -1.19
CA ALA A 366 24.71 -14.72 -2.49
C ALA A 366 24.93 -13.20 -2.67
N GLY A 367 24.43 -12.39 -1.74
CA GLY A 367 24.50 -10.94 -1.77
C GLY A 367 23.27 -10.28 -2.39
N LEU A 368 23.04 -9.02 -2.03
CA LEU A 368 21.88 -8.22 -2.44
C LEU A 368 21.73 -8.08 -3.97
N ARG A 369 22.83 -8.11 -4.71
CA ARG A 369 22.80 -8.06 -6.18
C ARG A 369 22.01 -9.23 -6.76
N TRP A 370 22.20 -10.43 -6.24
CA TRP A 370 21.45 -11.62 -6.67
C TRP A 370 19.99 -11.58 -6.26
N SER A 371 19.67 -11.03 -5.08
CA SER A 371 18.29 -10.82 -4.67
C SER A 371 17.55 -9.88 -5.64
N PHE A 372 18.19 -8.77 -6.03
CA PHE A 372 17.62 -7.84 -7.00
C PHE A 372 17.56 -8.43 -8.42
N GLY A 373 18.54 -9.26 -8.80
CA GLY A 373 18.51 -10.04 -10.04
C GLY A 373 17.33 -11.02 -10.07
N LEU A 374 17.06 -11.72 -8.97
CA LEU A 374 15.89 -12.60 -8.84
C LEU A 374 14.58 -11.80 -8.99
N MET A 375 14.50 -10.63 -8.37
CA MET A 375 13.32 -9.76 -8.52
C MET A 375 13.18 -9.22 -9.95
N ALA A 376 14.28 -9.01 -10.67
CA ALA A 376 14.24 -8.65 -12.09
C ALA A 376 13.55 -9.74 -12.94
N LEU A 377 13.72 -11.02 -12.58
CA LEU A 377 13.00 -12.11 -13.25
C LEU A 377 11.48 -12.03 -13.01
N PHE A 378 11.03 -11.64 -11.79
CA PHE A 378 9.62 -11.40 -11.56
C PHE A 378 9.08 -10.24 -12.39
N GLY A 379 9.86 -9.15 -12.53
CA GLY A 379 9.50 -8.05 -13.42
C GLY A 379 9.35 -8.50 -14.87
N MET A 380 10.30 -9.27 -15.40
CA MET A 380 10.22 -9.84 -16.75
C MET A 380 9.06 -10.85 -16.88
N ALA A 381 8.78 -11.64 -15.84
CA ALA A 381 7.67 -12.58 -15.83
C ALA A 381 6.31 -11.87 -16.02
N ILE A 382 6.13 -10.63 -15.51
CA ILE A 382 4.94 -9.83 -15.80
C ILE A 382 4.74 -9.66 -17.29
N THR A 383 5.81 -9.28 -18.04
CA THR A 383 5.75 -9.11 -19.48
C THR A 383 5.34 -10.40 -20.20
N VAL A 384 5.95 -11.54 -19.82
CA VAL A 384 5.64 -12.84 -20.41
C VAL A 384 4.20 -13.27 -20.10
N LEU A 385 3.76 -13.12 -18.84
CA LEU A 385 2.40 -13.45 -18.43
C LEU A 385 1.36 -12.60 -19.18
N VAL A 386 1.61 -11.29 -19.33
CA VAL A 386 0.73 -10.38 -20.08
C VAL A 386 0.63 -10.79 -21.54
N GLN A 387 1.75 -11.12 -22.18
CA GLN A 387 1.74 -11.50 -23.61
C GLN A 387 1.07 -12.85 -23.86
N ARG A 388 1.29 -13.84 -22.97
CA ARG A 388 0.79 -15.20 -23.15
C ARG A 388 -0.62 -15.45 -22.62
N LEU A 389 -0.99 -14.78 -21.50
CA LEU A 389 -2.20 -15.10 -20.79
C LEU A 389 -3.33 -14.09 -20.97
N LEU A 390 -3.04 -12.84 -21.36
CA LEU A 390 -4.08 -11.85 -21.57
C LEU A 390 -4.56 -11.84 -23.03
N THR A 391 -5.84 -12.10 -23.22
CA THR A 391 -6.52 -12.00 -24.52
C THR A 391 -6.79 -10.54 -24.90
N GLY A 392 -7.06 -10.28 -26.17
CA GLY A 392 -7.42 -8.94 -26.65
C GLY A 392 -8.69 -8.40 -26.00
N GLU A 393 -9.71 -9.23 -25.78
CA GLU A 393 -10.99 -8.84 -25.18
C GLU A 393 -10.87 -8.37 -23.71
N GLU A 394 -9.97 -8.99 -22.93
CA GLU A 394 -9.72 -8.62 -21.54
C GLU A 394 -9.03 -7.28 -21.37
N THR A 395 -8.33 -6.83 -22.42
CA THR A 395 -7.53 -5.60 -22.41
C THR A 395 -8.19 -4.44 -23.15
N LEU A 396 -9.16 -4.74 -23.99
CA LEU A 396 -10.06 -3.74 -24.55
C LEU A 396 -10.99 -3.28 -23.43
N GLY A 397 -10.92 -2.01 -23.03
CA GLY A 397 -11.93 -1.43 -22.19
C GLY A 397 -13.28 -1.69 -22.83
N ALA A 398 -14.15 -2.48 -22.22
CA ALA A 398 -15.52 -2.60 -22.68
C ALA A 398 -16.08 -1.20 -22.79
N ALA A 399 -16.49 -0.79 -23.99
CA ALA A 399 -17.33 0.39 -24.17
C ALA A 399 -18.47 0.29 -23.14
N PRO A 400 -18.95 1.39 -22.56
CA PRO A 400 -20.09 1.36 -21.66
C PRO A 400 -21.18 0.53 -22.37
N ARG A 401 -21.62 -0.56 -21.76
CA ARG A 401 -22.82 -1.25 -22.25
C ARG A 401 -23.91 -0.20 -22.20
N ASP A 402 -24.39 0.19 -23.36
CA ASP A 402 -25.55 1.05 -23.51
C ASP A 402 -26.70 0.40 -22.72
N THR A 403 -27.01 0.95 -21.58
CA THR A 403 -28.16 0.57 -20.75
C THR A 403 -29.45 1.08 -21.31
N THR A 404 -29.44 1.57 -22.56
CA THR A 404 -30.66 2.07 -23.29
C THR A 404 -31.44 0.99 -24.02
N ALA A 405 -30.99 -0.28 -24.03
CA ALA A 405 -31.72 -1.36 -24.72
C ALA A 405 -32.72 -2.14 -23.85
N ALA A 406 -33.01 -1.70 -22.62
CA ALA A 406 -33.93 -2.43 -21.70
C ALA A 406 -35.20 -1.61 -21.33
N VAL A 407 -35.58 -0.59 -22.10
CA VAL A 407 -36.80 0.22 -21.83
C VAL A 407 -37.73 0.27 -23.06
N THR A 408 -37.69 -0.71 -23.94
CA THR A 408 -38.68 -0.78 -25.04
C THR A 408 -39.23 -2.20 -25.19
N GLU A 409 -39.70 -2.79 -24.10
CA GLU A 409 -40.71 -3.88 -24.11
C GLU A 409 -41.31 -3.97 -22.70
N ILE A 410 -42.32 -3.11 -22.44
CA ILE A 410 -43.60 -3.43 -21.74
C ILE A 410 -44.56 -2.26 -22.05
#